data_e950210bf94b9a5ff4f03f29e3ce39d7
#
_entry.id   e950210bf94b9a5ff4f03f29e3ce39d7
#
_cell.length_a   1.000
_cell.length_b   1.000
_cell.length_c   1.000
_cell.angle_alpha   90.00
_cell.angle_beta   90.00
_cell.angle_gamma   90.00
#
_symmetry.space_group_name_H-M   'P 1'
#
loop_
_entity.id
_entity.type
_entity.pdbx_description
1 polymer ?
#
loop_
_entity_poly.entity_id
_entity_poly.type
_entity_poly.pdbx_seq_one_letter_code
_entity_poly.pdbx_strand_id
1 'polypeptide(L)'
;MSTSADGAYHKLSIPAQTHPSGCPIDHEFTTFTPDYLENPYPQLAKIREEHPIFYSKKLGYLVVTRMEDLREVFRDHDVYSSENVQDPVFPICDRAAAILAHEDFNPVAVMSNRQQPDHTRIRKHTQDGFSGRRMKILEPYIQRRSQELIDAMITKGGPVDFVSAFGHPLPGQIIFRFIGFDEADDEQLMSWTGNRLAFTWGNPDEDEQIDIAEKMMKYWRYCRTFVASRFKDRKDDLTSELLNAHEANSEELSYREVESIIYGHSFAGHEIVSNFMSNSLLCLLQQRDNWDAICKDPKLIPNALEEVLRFESPQTSWRRKTNVDTHIAGVDIPAGTQVFLSLGAANHEPSLFDSPAEFDIRRKNARKHISFGHGIHFCLGARLARLEATVAIKALAQRIPSLRLVDGQALDYSANITFRGPKALYIDWDK
;
A
#
# COMPACT_ATOMS: atom_id res chain seq x y z
N MET A 1 -22.74 2.33 -9.62
CA MET A 1 -22.58 1.97 -11.03
C MET A 1 -21.23 1.29 -11.11
N SER A 2 -21.19 0.05 -11.64
CA SER A 2 -19.92 -0.63 -11.85
C SER A 2 -19.06 0.25 -12.73
N THR A 3 -17.78 0.38 -12.39
CA THR A 3 -16.79 0.90 -13.32
C THR A 3 -16.92 0.05 -14.58
N SER A 4 -17.50 0.61 -15.65
CA SER A 4 -17.43 -0.06 -16.94
C SER A 4 -15.97 -0.31 -17.23
N ALA A 5 -15.63 -1.41 -17.89
CA ALA A 5 -14.26 -1.77 -18.26
C ALA A 5 -13.51 -0.65 -19.00
N ASP A 6 -14.19 0.41 -19.37
CA ASP A 6 -13.74 1.49 -20.24
C ASP A 6 -13.43 2.84 -19.54
N GLY A 7 -13.62 2.98 -18.21
CA GLY A 7 -13.33 4.26 -17.55
C GLY A 7 -12.99 4.11 -16.07
N ALA A 8 -11.83 4.67 -15.67
CA ALA A 8 -11.28 4.46 -14.33
C ALA A 8 -11.87 5.37 -13.24
N TYR A 9 -12.48 6.50 -13.59
CA TYR A 9 -12.98 7.47 -12.59
C TYR A 9 -14.24 8.17 -13.09
N HIS A 10 -15.40 7.66 -12.69
CA HIS A 10 -16.67 8.36 -12.85
C HIS A 10 -17.07 9.03 -11.53
N LYS A 11 -17.82 10.14 -11.60
CA LYS A 11 -18.39 10.80 -10.42
C LYS A 11 -19.21 9.77 -9.65
N LEU A 12 -18.68 9.26 -8.54
CA LEU A 12 -19.35 8.28 -7.71
C LEU A 12 -20.38 8.99 -6.85
N SER A 13 -21.66 8.81 -7.19
CA SER A 13 -22.69 8.90 -6.16
C SER A 13 -22.48 7.67 -5.26
N ILE A 14 -22.10 7.86 -3.99
CA ILE A 14 -22.10 6.76 -3.02
C ILE A 14 -23.54 6.21 -3.01
N PRO A 15 -23.80 4.97 -3.45
CA PRO A 15 -25.14 4.41 -3.43
C PRO A 15 -25.64 4.43 -1.98
N ALA A 16 -26.92 4.69 -1.79
CA ALA A 16 -27.56 4.44 -0.50
C ALA A 16 -27.32 2.98 -0.12
N GLN A 17 -26.47 2.75 0.88
CA GLN A 17 -26.05 1.40 1.22
C GLN A 17 -27.11 0.72 2.06
N THR A 18 -27.51 -0.48 1.67
CA THR A 18 -28.36 -1.34 2.47
C THR A 18 -27.51 -1.92 3.60
N HIS A 19 -27.84 -1.53 4.81
CA HIS A 19 -27.28 -2.12 6.02
C HIS A 19 -27.77 -3.58 6.16
N PRO A 20 -26.89 -4.56 6.43
CA PRO A 20 -27.28 -5.96 6.60
C PRO A 20 -28.25 -6.13 7.76
N SER A 21 -29.34 -6.86 7.57
CA SER A 21 -30.34 -7.12 8.61
C SER A 21 -29.74 -7.92 9.76
N GLY A 22 -29.98 -7.49 11.01
CA GLY A 22 -29.47 -8.18 12.20
C GLY A 22 -27.98 -7.92 12.49
N CYS A 23 -27.28 -7.16 11.65
CA CYS A 23 -25.90 -6.78 11.91
C CYS A 23 -25.84 -5.69 12.99
N PRO A 24 -24.93 -5.76 13.98
CA PRO A 24 -24.67 -4.64 14.88
C PRO A 24 -24.31 -3.37 14.12
N ILE A 25 -24.82 -2.22 14.56
CA ILE A 25 -24.51 -0.91 13.97
C ILE A 25 -23.64 -0.12 14.94
N ASP A 26 -22.47 0.31 14.46
CA ASP A 26 -21.65 1.29 15.14
C ASP A 26 -21.86 2.66 14.47
N HIS A 27 -22.38 3.61 15.22
CA HIS A 27 -22.66 4.97 14.74
C HIS A 27 -21.45 5.89 14.80
N GLU A 28 -20.41 5.52 15.54
CA GLU A 28 -19.26 6.37 15.83
C GLU A 28 -17.97 5.91 15.15
N PHE A 29 -17.85 4.62 14.84
CA PHE A 29 -16.62 4.08 14.27
C PHE A 29 -16.27 4.76 12.93
N THR A 30 -15.07 5.30 12.89
CA THR A 30 -14.43 5.81 11.67
C THR A 30 -12.91 5.80 11.87
N THR A 31 -12.17 5.70 10.77
CA THR A 31 -10.70 5.72 10.79
C THR A 31 -10.10 7.14 10.71
N PHE A 32 -10.95 8.17 10.76
CA PHE A 32 -10.55 9.57 10.57
C PHE A 32 -10.55 10.39 11.88
N THR A 33 -10.80 9.76 13.03
CA THR A 33 -10.70 10.48 14.33
C THR A 33 -9.23 10.62 14.76
N PRO A 34 -8.86 11.71 15.45
CA PRO A 34 -7.51 11.89 15.98
C PRO A 34 -7.01 10.69 16.79
N ASP A 35 -7.83 10.15 17.69
CA ASP A 35 -7.46 8.99 18.53
C ASP A 35 -7.16 7.73 17.69
N TYR A 36 -7.97 7.48 16.64
CA TYR A 36 -7.71 6.36 15.73
C TYR A 36 -6.42 6.58 14.92
N LEU A 37 -6.19 7.81 14.45
CA LEU A 37 -4.97 8.14 13.72
C LEU A 37 -3.72 8.05 14.61
N GLU A 38 -3.82 8.43 15.88
CA GLU A 38 -2.72 8.30 16.84
C GLU A 38 -2.44 6.82 17.15
N ASN A 39 -3.44 6.06 17.61
CA ASN A 39 -3.29 4.65 17.94
C ASN A 39 -4.60 3.87 17.77
N PRO A 40 -4.81 3.18 16.64
CA PRO A 40 -6.06 2.46 16.35
C PRO A 40 -6.23 1.15 17.16
N TYR A 41 -5.15 0.56 17.65
CA TYR A 41 -5.14 -0.82 18.11
C TYR A 41 -5.96 -1.10 19.36
N PRO A 42 -6.00 -0.23 20.39
CA PRO A 42 -6.88 -0.43 21.55
C PRO A 42 -8.37 -0.44 21.16
N GLN A 43 -8.78 0.48 20.28
CA GLN A 43 -10.16 0.53 19.77
C GLN A 43 -10.48 -0.71 18.95
N LEU A 44 -9.58 -1.12 18.05
CA LEU A 44 -9.75 -2.32 17.23
C LEU A 44 -9.80 -3.61 18.04
N ALA A 45 -9.03 -3.71 19.14
CA ALA A 45 -9.06 -4.84 20.04
C ALA A 45 -10.43 -4.96 20.72
N LYS A 46 -10.94 -3.85 21.28
CA LYS A 46 -12.25 -3.79 21.92
C LYS A 46 -13.37 -4.17 20.95
N ILE A 47 -13.40 -3.56 19.76
CA ILE A 47 -14.44 -3.84 18.75
C ILE A 47 -14.41 -5.31 18.32
N ARG A 48 -13.22 -5.89 18.09
CA ARG A 48 -13.10 -7.31 17.70
C ARG A 48 -13.68 -8.26 18.74
N GLU A 49 -13.57 -7.93 20.03
CA GLU A 49 -14.12 -8.74 21.13
C GLU A 49 -15.64 -8.60 21.24
N GLU A 50 -16.15 -7.37 21.14
CA GLU A 50 -17.57 -7.08 21.33
C GLU A 50 -18.39 -7.40 20.08
N HIS A 51 -17.93 -6.97 18.93
CA HIS A 51 -18.61 -7.08 17.64
C HIS A 51 -17.61 -7.39 16.51
N PRO A 52 -17.22 -8.65 16.30
CA PRO A 52 -16.22 -9.02 15.30
C PRO A 52 -16.64 -8.69 13.86
N ILE A 53 -17.93 -8.51 13.65
CA ILE A 53 -18.54 -7.98 12.42
C ILE A 53 -19.58 -6.93 12.79
N PHE A 54 -19.57 -5.78 12.17
CA PHE A 54 -20.52 -4.68 12.40
C PHE A 54 -20.61 -3.75 11.19
N TYR A 55 -21.69 -2.99 11.09
CA TYR A 55 -21.83 -1.96 10.07
C TYR A 55 -21.43 -0.58 10.63
N SER A 56 -20.40 0.03 10.08
CA SER A 56 -20.03 1.41 10.41
C SER A 56 -20.89 2.38 9.62
N LYS A 57 -21.72 3.16 10.31
CA LYS A 57 -22.58 4.15 9.65
C LYS A 57 -21.78 5.34 9.09
N LYS A 58 -20.68 5.73 9.75
CA LYS A 58 -19.82 6.83 9.28
C LYS A 58 -19.00 6.48 8.05
N LEU A 59 -18.49 5.25 7.99
CA LEU A 59 -17.74 4.78 6.82
C LEU A 59 -18.64 4.25 5.70
N GLY A 60 -19.84 3.78 6.03
CA GLY A 60 -20.72 3.13 5.08
C GLY A 60 -20.26 1.72 4.69
N TYR A 61 -19.55 1.03 5.54
CA TYR A 61 -18.98 -0.29 5.29
C TYR A 61 -19.39 -1.31 6.36
N LEU A 62 -19.56 -2.56 5.93
CA LEU A 62 -19.53 -3.69 6.82
C LEU A 62 -18.09 -3.96 7.22
N VAL A 63 -17.76 -3.86 8.49
CA VAL A 63 -16.40 -4.03 9.02
C VAL A 63 -16.22 -5.45 9.52
N VAL A 64 -15.16 -6.13 9.07
CA VAL A 64 -14.76 -7.48 9.46
C VAL A 64 -13.40 -7.42 10.14
N THR A 65 -13.24 -8.04 11.33
CA THR A 65 -12.05 -7.84 12.18
C THR A 65 -11.27 -9.09 12.53
N ARG A 66 -11.85 -10.32 12.41
CA ARG A 66 -11.16 -11.57 12.74
C ARG A 66 -10.33 -12.08 11.57
N MET A 67 -9.20 -12.67 11.87
CA MET A 67 -8.27 -13.22 10.87
C MET A 67 -8.90 -14.31 9.99
N GLU A 68 -9.69 -15.20 10.58
CA GLU A 68 -10.34 -16.28 9.84
C GLU A 68 -11.37 -15.76 8.84
N ASP A 69 -12.21 -14.79 9.27
CA ASP A 69 -13.23 -14.17 8.42
C ASP A 69 -12.59 -13.36 7.28
N LEU A 70 -11.51 -12.63 7.57
CA LEU A 70 -10.74 -11.92 6.55
C LEU A 70 -10.17 -12.89 5.49
N ARG A 71 -9.62 -14.02 5.94
CA ARG A 71 -9.07 -15.04 5.02
C ARG A 71 -10.14 -15.68 4.17
N GLU A 72 -11.33 -15.91 4.72
CA GLU A 72 -12.48 -16.39 3.96
C GLU A 72 -12.83 -15.41 2.85
N VAL A 73 -13.07 -14.14 3.19
CA VAL A 73 -13.37 -13.07 2.23
C VAL A 73 -12.29 -12.94 1.15
N PHE A 74 -11.02 -13.03 1.50
CA PHE A 74 -9.93 -12.94 0.53
C PHE A 74 -9.83 -14.16 -0.42
N ARG A 75 -10.28 -15.36 0.02
CA ARG A 75 -10.23 -16.58 -0.80
C ARG A 75 -11.40 -16.67 -1.78
N ASP A 76 -12.57 -16.26 -1.35
CA ASP A 76 -13.79 -16.36 -2.15
C ASP A 76 -13.97 -15.12 -3.02
N HIS A 77 -13.19 -15.06 -4.10
CA HIS A 77 -13.22 -13.95 -5.04
C HIS A 77 -14.48 -13.92 -5.93
N ASP A 78 -15.26 -15.01 -6.00
CA ASP A 78 -16.49 -15.06 -6.76
C ASP A 78 -17.62 -14.35 -5.99
N VAL A 79 -17.62 -14.49 -4.68
CA VAL A 79 -18.55 -13.80 -3.77
C VAL A 79 -18.08 -12.38 -3.46
N TYR A 80 -16.78 -12.18 -3.20
CA TYR A 80 -16.23 -10.89 -2.74
C TYR A 80 -15.35 -10.23 -3.80
N SER A 81 -15.96 -9.35 -4.58
CA SER A 81 -15.31 -8.60 -5.66
C SER A 81 -14.27 -7.61 -5.16
N SER A 82 -13.20 -7.45 -5.94
CA SER A 82 -12.19 -6.41 -5.75
C SER A 82 -12.45 -5.14 -6.57
N GLU A 83 -13.55 -5.04 -7.30
CA GLU A 83 -13.82 -3.91 -8.21
C GLU A 83 -13.77 -2.55 -7.52
N ASN A 84 -14.22 -2.48 -6.25
CA ASN A 84 -14.28 -1.23 -5.47
C ASN A 84 -12.95 -0.76 -4.86
N VAL A 85 -11.85 -1.50 -5.01
CA VAL A 85 -10.60 -1.18 -4.27
C VAL A 85 -9.93 0.11 -4.73
N GLN A 86 -10.22 0.57 -5.94
CA GLN A 86 -9.68 1.82 -6.49
C GLN A 86 -10.72 2.96 -6.50
N ASP A 87 -11.94 2.71 -6.02
CA ASP A 87 -12.96 3.75 -5.94
C ASP A 87 -12.59 4.75 -4.83
N PRO A 88 -12.66 6.05 -5.06
CA PRO A 88 -12.50 7.04 -4.00
C PRO A 88 -13.51 6.82 -2.87
N VAL A 89 -13.03 6.96 -1.62
CA VAL A 89 -13.88 6.77 -0.42
C VAL A 89 -14.86 7.93 -0.25
N PHE A 90 -14.44 9.13 -0.64
CA PHE A 90 -15.25 10.33 -0.61
C PHE A 90 -15.54 10.85 -2.01
N PRO A 91 -16.63 11.62 -2.20
CA PRO A 91 -16.96 12.22 -3.49
C PRO A 91 -15.82 13.08 -4.03
N ILE A 92 -15.56 12.96 -5.32
CA ILE A 92 -14.61 13.82 -6.02
C ILE A 92 -15.31 15.12 -6.40
N CYS A 93 -14.65 16.27 -6.21
CA CYS A 93 -15.17 17.58 -6.62
C CYS A 93 -15.28 17.67 -8.16
N ASP A 94 -16.20 18.54 -8.64
CA ASP A 94 -16.52 18.64 -10.07
C ASP A 94 -15.29 18.98 -10.95
N ARG A 95 -14.37 19.80 -10.43
CA ARG A 95 -13.15 20.19 -11.16
C ARG A 95 -12.17 19.04 -11.31
N ALA A 96 -11.90 18.28 -10.24
CA ALA A 96 -11.05 17.11 -10.29
C ALA A 96 -11.67 16.02 -11.18
N ALA A 97 -12.98 15.79 -11.07
CA ALA A 97 -13.72 14.87 -11.92
C ALA A 97 -13.60 15.24 -13.41
N ALA A 98 -13.71 16.54 -13.75
CA ALA A 98 -13.55 17.01 -15.13
C ALA A 98 -12.14 16.77 -15.69
N ILE A 99 -11.09 16.94 -14.89
CA ILE A 99 -9.71 16.63 -15.28
C ILE A 99 -9.56 15.14 -15.61
N LEU A 100 -10.07 14.26 -14.74
CA LEU A 100 -9.96 12.80 -14.91
C LEU A 100 -10.94 12.23 -15.95
N ALA A 101 -11.97 12.98 -16.34
CA ALA A 101 -12.87 12.61 -17.44
C ALA A 101 -12.35 13.03 -18.83
N HIS A 102 -11.20 13.70 -18.90
CA HIS A 102 -10.60 14.09 -20.18
C HIS A 102 -10.22 12.84 -20.99
N GLU A 103 -10.45 12.87 -22.31
CA GLU A 103 -10.22 11.73 -23.22
C GLU A 103 -8.79 11.18 -23.19
N ASP A 104 -7.80 12.02 -22.89
CA ASP A 104 -6.40 11.61 -22.71
C ASP A 104 -6.18 10.77 -21.46
N PHE A 105 -7.04 10.86 -20.41
CA PHE A 105 -6.92 10.11 -19.19
C PHE A 105 -7.81 8.86 -19.21
N ASN A 106 -7.28 7.79 -19.76
CA ASN A 106 -8.03 6.57 -20.00
C ASN A 106 -7.32 5.28 -19.55
N PRO A 107 -6.76 5.25 -18.31
CA PRO A 107 -6.25 4.01 -17.75
C PRO A 107 -7.40 3.02 -17.58
N VAL A 108 -7.11 1.75 -17.84
CA VAL A 108 -8.07 0.66 -17.63
C VAL A 108 -7.80 -0.06 -16.31
N ALA A 109 -8.83 -0.74 -15.78
CA ALA A 109 -8.66 -1.57 -14.62
C ALA A 109 -7.63 -2.68 -14.90
N VAL A 110 -6.75 -2.93 -13.91
CA VAL A 110 -5.74 -3.97 -13.98
C VAL A 110 -5.94 -4.98 -12.84
N MET A 111 -4.98 -5.85 -12.58
CA MET A 111 -5.14 -6.99 -11.66
C MET A 111 -5.66 -6.64 -10.25
N SER A 112 -5.47 -5.42 -9.72
CA SER A 112 -5.92 -5.07 -8.37
C SER A 112 -7.44 -4.95 -8.24
N ASN A 113 -8.11 -4.54 -9.31
CA ASN A 113 -9.54 -4.26 -9.38
C ASN A 113 -10.26 -4.99 -10.54
N ARG A 114 -9.67 -6.10 -11.02
CA ARG A 114 -10.29 -7.01 -11.99
C ARG A 114 -10.77 -8.28 -11.33
N GLN A 115 -11.88 -8.78 -11.83
CA GLN A 115 -12.43 -10.10 -11.52
C GLN A 115 -11.81 -11.18 -12.40
N GLN A 116 -12.04 -12.46 -12.04
CA GLN A 116 -11.78 -13.57 -12.90
C GLN A 116 -12.72 -13.54 -14.15
N PRO A 117 -12.25 -14.01 -15.32
CA PRO A 117 -10.91 -14.58 -15.59
C PRO A 117 -9.80 -13.56 -15.85
N ASP A 118 -10.15 -12.30 -16.07
CA ASP A 118 -9.24 -11.22 -16.47
C ASP A 118 -8.13 -10.96 -15.45
N HIS A 119 -8.44 -11.06 -14.15
CA HIS A 119 -7.42 -10.94 -13.11
C HIS A 119 -6.23 -11.89 -13.35
N THR A 120 -6.49 -13.19 -13.53
CA THR A 120 -5.43 -14.19 -13.71
C THR A 120 -4.73 -14.01 -15.05
N ARG A 121 -5.46 -13.65 -16.11
CA ARG A 121 -4.90 -13.36 -17.44
C ARG A 121 -3.85 -12.25 -17.37
N ILE A 122 -4.15 -11.13 -16.70
CA ILE A 122 -3.23 -9.99 -16.57
C ILE A 122 -2.10 -10.31 -15.58
N ARG A 123 -2.46 -10.91 -14.42
CA ARG A 123 -1.51 -11.16 -13.33
C ARG A 123 -0.36 -12.08 -13.74
N LYS A 124 -0.59 -13.12 -14.55
CA LYS A 124 0.47 -14.05 -14.96
C LYS A 124 1.61 -13.32 -15.67
N HIS A 125 1.30 -12.38 -16.56
CA HIS A 125 2.31 -11.61 -17.30
C HIS A 125 3.08 -10.64 -16.40
N THR A 126 2.44 -10.05 -15.41
CA THR A 126 3.09 -9.12 -14.48
C THR A 126 3.92 -9.87 -13.44
N GLN A 127 3.49 -11.07 -13.03
CA GLN A 127 4.16 -11.86 -11.99
C GLN A 127 5.57 -12.30 -12.38
N ASP A 128 5.82 -12.55 -13.66
CA ASP A 128 7.13 -12.94 -14.18
C ASP A 128 8.17 -11.83 -13.94
N GLY A 129 7.77 -10.56 -14.02
CA GLY A 129 8.60 -9.41 -13.68
C GLY A 129 9.07 -9.39 -12.23
N PHE A 130 8.33 -9.98 -11.28
CA PHE A 130 8.71 -10.08 -9.85
C PHE A 130 9.53 -11.35 -9.53
N SER A 131 10.22 -11.88 -10.51
CA SER A 131 11.05 -13.09 -10.37
C SER A 131 12.26 -12.89 -9.45
N GLY A 132 12.79 -14.02 -8.94
CA GLY A 132 14.04 -14.00 -8.16
C GLY A 132 15.25 -13.47 -8.94
N ARG A 133 15.27 -13.62 -10.28
CA ARG A 133 16.28 -13.03 -11.16
C ARG A 133 16.22 -11.50 -11.09
N ARG A 134 15.03 -10.91 -11.22
CA ARG A 134 14.84 -9.45 -11.18
C ARG A 134 15.24 -8.87 -9.82
N MET A 135 14.92 -9.55 -8.72
CA MET A 135 15.37 -9.13 -7.39
C MET A 135 16.90 -9.05 -7.28
N LYS A 136 17.62 -10.04 -7.83
CA LYS A 136 19.10 -10.05 -7.84
C LYS A 136 19.69 -8.91 -8.68
N ILE A 137 19.02 -8.50 -9.75
CA ILE A 137 19.44 -7.37 -10.60
C ILE A 137 19.25 -6.05 -9.86
N LEU A 138 18.16 -5.90 -9.10
CA LEU A 138 17.84 -4.67 -8.39
C LEU A 138 18.63 -4.51 -7.07
N GLU A 139 19.02 -5.59 -6.41
CA GLU A 139 19.67 -5.52 -5.11
C GLU A 139 20.92 -4.62 -5.08
N PRO A 140 21.86 -4.67 -6.05
CA PRO A 140 22.99 -3.75 -6.10
C PRO A 140 22.58 -2.27 -6.21
N TYR A 141 21.50 -1.98 -6.95
CA TYR A 141 20.96 -0.62 -7.05
C TYR A 141 20.39 -0.17 -5.69
N ILE A 142 19.60 -1.03 -5.02
CA ILE A 142 19.04 -0.74 -3.70
C ILE A 142 20.17 -0.47 -2.70
N GLN A 143 21.23 -1.28 -2.71
CA GLN A 143 22.40 -1.11 -1.83
C GLN A 143 23.10 0.23 -2.10
N ARG A 144 23.43 0.53 -3.35
CA ARG A 144 24.08 1.78 -3.75
C ARG A 144 23.25 2.98 -3.32
N ARG A 145 21.97 2.97 -3.67
CA ARG A 145 21.09 4.11 -3.40
C ARG A 145 20.84 4.33 -1.91
N SER A 146 20.73 3.26 -1.12
CA SER A 146 20.67 3.35 0.33
C SER A 146 21.92 4.03 0.91
N GLN A 147 23.12 3.69 0.42
CA GLN A 147 24.37 4.31 0.88
C GLN A 147 24.43 5.80 0.52
N GLU A 148 24.05 6.17 -0.70
CA GLU A 148 24.03 7.56 -1.16
C GLU A 148 23.11 8.44 -0.32
N LEU A 149 21.91 7.95 0.01
CA LEU A 149 20.95 8.66 0.86
C LEU A 149 21.46 8.78 2.32
N ILE A 150 22.09 7.73 2.85
CA ILE A 150 22.75 7.77 4.18
C ILE A 150 23.90 8.79 4.18
N ASP A 151 24.74 8.80 3.17
CA ASP A 151 25.83 9.77 3.04
C ASP A 151 25.32 11.22 3.00
N ALA A 152 24.22 11.45 2.27
CA ALA A 152 23.56 12.76 2.23
C ALA A 152 23.02 13.18 3.61
N MET A 153 22.37 12.26 4.35
CA MET A 153 21.93 12.52 5.73
C MET A 153 23.11 12.85 6.65
N ILE A 154 24.17 12.03 6.63
CA ILE A 154 25.38 12.26 7.47
C ILE A 154 26.02 13.60 7.13
N THR A 155 26.14 13.96 5.87
CA THR A 155 26.72 15.23 5.42
C THR A 155 25.90 16.43 5.88
N LYS A 156 24.55 16.30 5.83
CA LYS A 156 23.63 17.34 6.32
C LYS A 156 23.73 17.51 7.86
N GLY A 157 23.94 16.42 8.58
CA GLY A 157 23.94 16.36 10.04
C GLY A 157 22.53 16.28 10.61
N GLY A 158 22.40 15.63 11.79
CA GLY A 158 21.12 15.53 12.50
C GLY A 158 20.74 16.81 13.26
N PRO A 159 19.46 16.96 13.66
CA PRO A 159 18.37 16.06 13.35
C PRO A 159 17.85 16.20 11.91
N VAL A 160 17.36 15.10 11.31
CA VAL A 160 16.75 15.08 9.98
C VAL A 160 15.38 14.40 10.02
N ASP A 161 14.48 14.80 9.13
CA ASP A 161 13.27 14.04 8.86
C ASP A 161 13.59 12.84 7.95
N PHE A 162 13.49 11.65 8.51
CA PHE A 162 13.77 10.38 7.82
C PHE A 162 12.84 10.14 6.63
N VAL A 163 11.56 10.52 6.74
CA VAL A 163 10.59 10.30 5.67
C VAL A 163 11.06 11.00 4.42
N SER A 164 11.32 12.30 4.49
CA SER A 164 11.73 13.10 3.32
C SER A 164 13.17 12.82 2.86
N ALA A 165 14.08 12.48 3.81
CA ALA A 165 15.49 12.28 3.49
C ALA A 165 15.82 10.88 2.96
N PHE A 166 15.03 9.87 3.32
CA PHE A 166 15.33 8.47 3.03
C PHE A 166 14.09 7.63 2.71
N GLY A 167 13.09 7.64 3.62
CA GLY A 167 11.96 6.70 3.58
C GLY A 167 11.07 6.85 2.35
N HIS A 168 10.91 8.07 1.83
CA HIS A 168 10.13 8.35 0.63
C HIS A 168 10.98 8.28 -0.67
N PRO A 169 12.19 8.86 -0.77
CA PRO A 169 12.98 8.78 -1.99
C PRO A 169 13.39 7.37 -2.38
N LEU A 170 13.82 6.53 -1.45
CA LEU A 170 14.36 5.21 -1.76
C LEU A 170 13.36 4.31 -2.48
N PRO A 171 12.15 4.03 -1.94
CA PRO A 171 11.18 3.16 -2.61
C PRO A 171 10.72 3.72 -3.97
N GLY A 172 10.53 5.04 -4.07
CA GLY A 172 10.16 5.68 -5.33
C GLY A 172 11.17 5.41 -6.43
N GLN A 173 12.45 5.61 -6.15
CA GLN A 173 13.51 5.36 -7.11
C GLN A 173 13.67 3.88 -7.46
N ILE A 174 13.46 2.97 -6.50
CA ILE A 174 13.53 1.53 -6.74
C ILE A 174 12.41 1.10 -7.67
N ILE A 175 11.16 1.50 -7.41
CA ILE A 175 10.04 1.12 -8.30
C ILE A 175 10.19 1.73 -9.69
N PHE A 176 10.74 2.94 -9.82
CA PHE A 176 11.02 3.55 -11.12
C PHE A 176 12.06 2.74 -11.90
N ARG A 177 13.15 2.29 -11.25
CA ARG A 177 14.16 1.38 -11.88
C ARG A 177 13.56 0.02 -12.23
N PHE A 178 12.70 -0.53 -11.37
CA PHE A 178 11.99 -1.78 -11.64
C PHE A 178 11.11 -1.70 -12.89
N ILE A 179 10.41 -0.59 -13.07
CA ILE A 179 9.60 -0.30 -14.26
C ILE A 179 10.49 -0.07 -15.49
N GLY A 180 11.66 0.57 -15.31
CA GLY A 180 12.62 0.90 -16.36
C GLY A 180 12.72 2.39 -16.68
N PHE A 181 12.17 3.30 -15.84
CA PHE A 181 12.31 4.74 -16.01
C PHE A 181 13.76 5.18 -15.84
N ASP A 182 14.17 6.27 -16.48
CA ASP A 182 15.52 6.80 -16.38
C ASP A 182 15.72 7.59 -15.06
N GLU A 183 16.93 7.51 -14.48
CA GLU A 183 17.25 8.23 -13.22
C GLU A 183 17.13 9.75 -13.36
N ALA A 184 17.32 10.27 -14.56
CA ALA A 184 17.16 11.70 -14.85
C ALA A 184 15.74 12.23 -14.60
N ASP A 185 14.74 11.36 -14.63
CA ASP A 185 13.33 11.71 -14.46
C ASP A 185 12.85 11.56 -13.01
N ASP A 186 13.69 11.06 -12.10
CA ASP A 186 13.29 10.71 -10.73
C ASP A 186 12.61 11.88 -10.00
N GLU A 187 13.19 13.07 -10.01
CA GLU A 187 12.64 14.25 -9.34
C GLU A 187 11.24 14.59 -9.87
N GLN A 188 11.08 14.58 -11.18
CA GLN A 188 9.81 14.85 -11.84
C GLN A 188 8.77 13.79 -11.50
N LEU A 189 9.15 12.50 -11.55
CA LEU A 189 8.26 11.38 -11.24
C LEU A 189 7.83 11.42 -9.79
N MET A 190 8.75 11.68 -8.85
CA MET A 190 8.44 11.84 -7.44
C MET A 190 7.43 12.96 -7.19
N SER A 191 7.54 14.07 -7.94
CA SER A 191 6.60 15.20 -7.82
C SER A 191 5.18 14.85 -8.26
N TRP A 192 5.01 13.84 -9.13
CA TRP A 192 3.70 13.41 -9.65
C TRP A 192 3.09 12.22 -8.90
N THR A 193 3.91 11.38 -8.27
CA THR A 193 3.44 10.13 -7.65
C THR A 193 3.11 10.27 -6.16
N GLY A 194 3.50 11.37 -5.52
CA GLY A 194 3.14 11.66 -4.13
C GLY A 194 1.65 12.02 -3.97
N ASN A 195 1.06 11.66 -2.83
CA ASN A 195 -0.31 11.96 -2.41
C ASN A 195 -1.46 11.24 -3.16
N ARG A 196 -1.18 10.36 -4.12
CA ARG A 196 -2.27 9.65 -4.79
C ARG A 196 -3.07 8.75 -3.84
N LEU A 197 -2.45 8.21 -2.81
CA LEU A 197 -3.15 7.41 -1.80
C LEU A 197 -4.21 8.25 -1.06
N ALA A 198 -3.98 9.54 -0.86
CA ALA A 198 -4.97 10.45 -0.28
C ALA A 198 -6.21 10.59 -1.16
N PHE A 199 -6.07 10.63 -2.49
CA PHE A 199 -7.17 10.77 -3.43
C PHE A 199 -8.14 9.59 -3.40
N THR A 200 -7.62 8.37 -3.29
CA THR A 200 -8.45 7.15 -3.37
C THR A 200 -8.92 6.68 -1.98
N TRP A 201 -8.09 6.82 -0.95
CA TRP A 201 -8.33 6.24 0.38
C TRP A 201 -8.36 7.26 1.52
N GLY A 202 -8.08 8.53 1.23
CA GLY A 202 -8.14 9.65 2.17
C GLY A 202 -9.36 10.53 1.96
N ASN A 203 -9.30 11.72 2.56
CA ASN A 203 -10.32 12.76 2.43
C ASN A 203 -9.65 14.11 2.14
N PRO A 204 -9.00 14.28 0.96
CA PRO A 204 -8.37 15.54 0.59
C PRO A 204 -9.41 16.61 0.34
N ASP A 205 -9.08 17.87 0.61
CA ASP A 205 -9.92 19.00 0.25
C ASP A 205 -9.99 19.24 -1.27
N GLU A 206 -10.81 20.19 -1.73
CA GLU A 206 -11.01 20.40 -3.17
C GLU A 206 -9.73 20.83 -3.90
N ASP A 207 -8.90 21.66 -3.28
CA ASP A 207 -7.66 22.13 -3.90
C ASP A 207 -6.63 21.00 -3.99
N GLU A 208 -6.54 20.18 -2.95
CA GLU A 208 -5.72 18.96 -2.97
C GLU A 208 -6.22 17.94 -4.01
N GLN A 209 -7.53 17.75 -4.14
CA GLN A 209 -8.12 16.86 -5.15
C GLN A 209 -7.75 17.30 -6.57
N ILE A 210 -7.81 18.61 -6.84
CA ILE A 210 -7.46 19.18 -8.14
C ILE A 210 -5.96 18.98 -8.44
N ASP A 211 -5.09 19.33 -7.49
CA ASP A 211 -3.63 19.15 -7.64
C ASP A 211 -3.27 17.68 -7.91
N ILE A 212 -3.87 16.75 -7.15
CA ILE A 212 -3.65 15.32 -7.35
C ILE A 212 -4.15 14.87 -8.74
N ALA A 213 -5.34 15.29 -9.16
CA ALA A 213 -5.90 14.94 -10.47
C ALA A 213 -5.02 15.45 -11.63
N GLU A 214 -4.48 16.68 -11.53
CA GLU A 214 -3.53 17.21 -12.50
C GLU A 214 -2.22 16.41 -12.55
N LYS A 215 -1.67 16.02 -11.41
CA LYS A 215 -0.48 15.19 -11.31
C LYS A 215 -0.72 13.80 -11.89
N MET A 216 -1.87 13.20 -11.62
CA MET A 216 -2.29 11.92 -12.20
C MET A 216 -2.33 11.99 -13.73
N MET A 217 -2.89 13.07 -14.30
CA MET A 217 -2.94 13.30 -15.74
C MET A 217 -1.53 13.44 -16.34
N LYS A 218 -0.67 14.25 -15.72
CA LYS A 218 0.72 14.46 -16.19
C LYS A 218 1.50 13.14 -16.17
N TYR A 219 1.37 12.39 -15.07
CA TYR A 219 2.04 11.11 -14.92
C TYR A 219 1.50 10.04 -15.90
N TRP A 220 0.20 10.00 -16.14
CA TRP A 220 -0.39 9.12 -17.15
C TRP A 220 0.16 9.38 -18.55
N ARG A 221 0.25 10.65 -18.97
CA ARG A 221 0.83 11.03 -20.26
C ARG A 221 2.31 10.63 -20.35
N TYR A 222 3.07 10.79 -19.28
CA TYR A 222 4.46 10.33 -19.21
C TYR A 222 4.54 8.81 -19.39
N CYS A 223 3.77 8.03 -18.69
CA CYS A 223 3.75 6.57 -18.81
C CYS A 223 3.44 6.11 -20.22
N ARG A 224 2.47 6.71 -20.89
CA ARG A 224 2.15 6.40 -22.30
C ARG A 224 3.32 6.70 -23.24
N THR A 225 3.95 7.86 -23.09
CA THR A 225 5.12 8.25 -23.87
C THR A 225 6.27 7.29 -23.63
N PHE A 226 6.52 6.93 -22.39
CA PHE A 226 7.56 5.99 -22.01
C PHE A 226 7.32 4.58 -22.60
N VAL A 227 6.11 4.04 -22.46
CA VAL A 227 5.75 2.73 -23.04
C VAL A 227 5.94 2.74 -24.54
N ALA A 228 5.55 3.81 -25.23
CA ALA A 228 5.75 3.97 -26.67
C ALA A 228 7.25 4.03 -27.07
N SER A 229 8.10 4.66 -26.26
CA SER A 229 9.55 4.68 -26.47
C SER A 229 10.16 3.30 -26.29
N ARG A 230 9.72 2.58 -25.24
CA ARG A 230 10.17 1.22 -24.91
C ARG A 230 9.71 0.19 -25.96
N PHE A 231 8.61 0.46 -26.64
CA PHE A 231 8.17 -0.36 -27.76
C PHE A 231 9.21 -0.39 -28.89
N LYS A 232 9.96 0.71 -29.09
CA LYS A 232 11.01 0.82 -30.11
C LYS A 232 12.40 0.39 -29.60
N ASP A 233 12.67 0.60 -28.31
CA ASP A 233 13.98 0.34 -27.68
C ASP A 233 13.78 -0.50 -26.40
N ARG A 234 13.74 -1.83 -26.56
CA ARG A 234 13.60 -2.81 -25.47
C ARG A 234 14.83 -2.83 -24.59
N LYS A 235 14.61 -2.93 -23.26
CA LYS A 235 15.66 -3.10 -22.26
C LYS A 235 15.35 -4.25 -21.33
N ASP A 236 16.23 -4.54 -20.39
CA ASP A 236 15.97 -5.55 -19.35
C ASP A 236 15.18 -4.93 -18.18
N ASP A 237 13.90 -4.59 -18.44
CA ASP A 237 12.97 -3.98 -17.48
C ASP A 237 11.55 -4.58 -17.59
N LEU A 238 10.70 -4.28 -16.58
CA LEU A 238 9.32 -4.77 -16.55
C LEU A 238 8.52 -4.34 -17.78
N THR A 239 8.69 -3.09 -18.23
CA THR A 239 7.94 -2.56 -19.36
C THR A 239 8.23 -3.34 -20.63
N SER A 240 9.50 -3.67 -20.89
CA SER A 240 9.92 -4.48 -22.03
C SER A 240 9.36 -5.91 -21.95
N GLU A 241 9.34 -6.52 -20.76
CA GLU A 241 8.75 -7.86 -20.56
C GLU A 241 7.25 -7.86 -20.89
N LEU A 242 6.50 -6.87 -20.40
CA LEU A 242 5.07 -6.73 -20.68
C LEU A 242 4.78 -6.46 -22.17
N LEU A 243 5.61 -5.63 -22.81
CA LEU A 243 5.48 -5.36 -24.24
C LEU A 243 5.80 -6.61 -25.10
N ASN A 244 6.77 -7.44 -24.69
CA ASN A 244 7.02 -8.71 -25.35
C ASN A 244 5.83 -9.68 -25.21
N ALA A 245 5.18 -9.71 -24.04
CA ALA A 245 3.96 -10.48 -23.84
C ALA A 245 2.80 -9.98 -24.71
N HIS A 246 2.63 -8.64 -24.84
CA HIS A 246 1.65 -8.03 -25.72
C HIS A 246 1.90 -8.40 -27.20
N GLU A 247 3.14 -8.31 -27.70
CA GLU A 247 3.48 -8.67 -29.08
C GLU A 247 3.26 -10.17 -29.36
N ALA A 248 3.51 -11.02 -28.37
CA ALA A 248 3.28 -12.46 -28.49
C ALA A 248 1.78 -12.79 -28.61
N ASN A 249 0.93 -12.11 -27.87
CA ASN A 249 -0.54 -12.25 -27.95
C ASN A 249 -1.26 -11.01 -27.39
N SER A 250 -1.72 -10.13 -28.27
CA SER A 250 -2.41 -8.89 -27.87
C SER A 250 -3.79 -9.10 -27.26
N GLU A 251 -4.41 -10.26 -27.43
CA GLU A 251 -5.67 -10.63 -26.76
C GLU A 251 -5.44 -11.02 -25.31
N GLU A 252 -4.27 -11.61 -25.00
CA GLU A 252 -3.88 -11.98 -23.64
C GLU A 252 -3.40 -10.77 -22.81
N LEU A 253 -2.82 -9.77 -23.45
CA LEU A 253 -2.40 -8.52 -22.80
C LEU A 253 -2.45 -7.38 -23.81
N SER A 254 -3.43 -6.51 -23.69
CA SER A 254 -3.58 -5.36 -24.60
C SER A 254 -2.55 -4.28 -24.32
N TYR A 255 -2.23 -3.46 -25.33
CA TYR A 255 -1.30 -2.34 -25.18
C TYR A 255 -1.74 -1.36 -24.09
N ARG A 256 -3.07 -1.10 -23.99
CA ARG A 256 -3.64 -0.22 -22.96
C ARG A 256 -3.49 -0.83 -21.54
N GLU A 257 -3.58 -2.14 -21.40
CA GLU A 257 -3.31 -2.80 -20.13
C GLU A 257 -1.84 -2.67 -19.74
N VAL A 258 -0.90 -2.77 -20.69
CA VAL A 258 0.53 -2.50 -20.42
C VAL A 258 0.73 -1.07 -19.89
N GLU A 259 0.19 -0.05 -20.59
CA GLU A 259 0.26 1.35 -20.13
C GLU A 259 -0.31 1.51 -18.71
N SER A 260 -1.45 0.88 -18.43
CA SER A 260 -2.14 0.97 -17.14
C SER A 260 -1.42 0.22 -16.02
N ILE A 261 -0.76 -0.90 -16.32
CA ILE A 261 0.10 -1.62 -15.37
C ILE A 261 1.28 -0.75 -14.98
N ILE A 262 1.97 -0.13 -15.93
CA ILE A 262 3.11 0.74 -15.68
C ILE A 262 2.68 1.94 -14.83
N TYR A 263 1.57 2.59 -15.17
CA TYR A 263 0.99 3.68 -14.39
C TYR A 263 0.66 3.27 -12.95
N GLY A 264 0.03 2.10 -12.75
CA GLY A 264 -0.42 1.65 -11.42
C GLY A 264 0.72 1.17 -10.51
N HIS A 265 1.79 0.58 -11.07
CA HIS A 265 2.87 -0.03 -10.27
C HIS A 265 3.70 0.98 -9.48
N SER A 266 3.91 2.19 -10.01
CA SER A 266 4.66 3.22 -9.29
C SER A 266 3.97 3.64 -8.00
N PHE A 267 2.65 3.80 -8.01
CA PHE A 267 1.91 4.13 -6.78
C PHE A 267 1.95 2.98 -5.77
N ALA A 268 1.79 1.74 -6.24
CA ALA A 268 1.78 0.57 -5.38
C ALA A 268 3.15 0.31 -4.71
N GLY A 269 4.25 0.63 -5.40
CA GLY A 269 5.61 0.39 -4.92
C GLY A 269 6.28 1.57 -4.23
N HIS A 270 5.65 2.75 -4.18
CA HIS A 270 6.24 3.96 -3.63
C HIS A 270 5.73 4.28 -2.22
N GLU A 271 4.56 4.91 -2.11
CA GLU A 271 4.06 5.46 -0.84
C GLU A 271 3.85 4.39 0.25
N ILE A 272 3.38 3.19 -0.14
CA ILE A 272 3.14 2.09 0.81
C ILE A 272 4.46 1.58 1.39
N VAL A 273 5.49 1.47 0.55
CA VAL A 273 6.82 1.03 1.02
C VAL A 273 7.51 2.14 1.81
N SER A 274 7.27 3.41 1.49
CA SER A 274 7.70 4.55 2.30
C SER A 274 7.13 4.47 3.73
N ASN A 275 5.84 4.17 3.87
CA ASN A 275 5.22 3.93 5.17
C ASN A 275 5.84 2.72 5.88
N PHE A 276 6.12 1.63 5.15
CA PHE A 276 6.78 0.45 5.72
C PHE A 276 8.19 0.77 6.25
N MET A 277 8.99 1.53 5.51
CA MET A 277 10.32 1.99 5.95
C MET A 277 10.23 2.83 7.22
N SER A 278 9.30 3.79 7.24
CA SER A 278 9.11 4.71 8.35
C SER A 278 8.61 3.99 9.60
N ASN A 279 7.62 3.11 9.46
CA ASN A 279 7.11 2.28 10.55
C ASN A 279 8.19 1.31 11.06
N SER A 280 9.03 0.77 10.17
CA SER A 280 10.14 -0.12 10.56
C SER A 280 11.14 0.62 11.45
N LEU A 281 11.56 1.80 11.04
CA LEU A 281 12.51 2.58 11.83
C LEU A 281 11.89 3.05 13.15
N LEU A 282 10.65 3.53 13.12
CA LEU A 282 9.91 3.94 14.32
C LEU A 282 9.84 2.81 15.36
N CYS A 283 9.32 1.64 14.98
CA CYS A 283 9.19 0.50 15.89
C CYS A 283 10.54 0.02 16.47
N LEU A 284 11.57 -0.02 15.64
CA LEU A 284 12.89 -0.46 16.05
C LEU A 284 13.57 0.54 17.00
N LEU A 285 13.39 1.85 16.78
CA LEU A 285 14.03 2.88 17.61
C LEU A 285 13.24 3.24 18.87
N GLN A 286 11.91 2.97 18.92
CA GLN A 286 11.13 3.14 20.16
C GLN A 286 11.64 2.25 21.31
N GLN A 287 12.27 1.13 21.00
CA GLN A 287 12.90 0.23 21.96
C GLN A 287 14.38 0.08 21.62
N ARG A 288 15.22 0.86 22.27
CA ARG A 288 16.67 0.91 22.01
C ARG A 288 17.33 -0.47 21.95
N ASP A 289 16.94 -1.39 22.83
CA ASP A 289 17.46 -2.75 22.86
C ASP A 289 17.21 -3.52 21.56
N ASN A 290 16.10 -3.26 20.86
CA ASN A 290 15.81 -3.88 19.56
C ASN A 290 16.76 -3.35 18.47
N TRP A 291 17.01 -2.03 18.46
CA TRP A 291 17.96 -1.45 17.52
C TRP A 291 19.38 -1.97 17.76
N ASP A 292 19.83 -1.98 19.01
CA ASP A 292 21.15 -2.49 19.38
C ASP A 292 21.30 -3.99 19.05
N ALA A 293 20.22 -4.77 19.20
CA ALA A 293 20.24 -6.18 18.84
C ALA A 293 20.44 -6.39 17.34
N ILE A 294 19.73 -5.64 16.47
CA ILE A 294 19.91 -5.77 15.02
C ILE A 294 21.24 -5.19 14.53
N CYS A 295 21.79 -4.18 15.20
CA CYS A 295 23.16 -3.68 14.92
C CYS A 295 24.22 -4.76 15.22
N LYS A 296 24.04 -5.53 16.30
CA LYS A 296 24.94 -6.64 16.68
C LYS A 296 24.75 -7.89 15.84
N ASP A 297 23.50 -8.22 15.51
CA ASP A 297 23.14 -9.41 14.70
C ASP A 297 22.15 -9.04 13.60
N PRO A 298 22.61 -8.64 12.42
CA PRO A 298 21.76 -8.28 11.29
C PRO A 298 20.86 -9.44 10.78
N LYS A 299 21.09 -10.69 11.21
CA LYS A 299 20.22 -11.82 10.86
C LYS A 299 18.84 -11.70 11.49
N LEU A 300 18.66 -10.87 12.51
CA LEU A 300 17.38 -10.56 13.12
C LEU A 300 16.49 -9.68 12.24
N ILE A 301 17.06 -8.89 11.33
CA ILE A 301 16.33 -7.88 10.53
C ILE A 301 15.16 -8.49 9.77
N PRO A 302 15.29 -9.60 9.02
CA PRO A 302 14.15 -10.13 8.27
C PRO A 302 12.94 -10.48 9.16
N ASN A 303 13.17 -11.06 10.35
CA ASN A 303 12.06 -11.37 11.27
C ASN A 303 11.50 -10.12 11.95
N ALA A 304 12.36 -9.17 12.31
CA ALA A 304 11.94 -7.88 12.86
C ALA A 304 11.01 -7.12 11.89
N LEU A 305 11.30 -7.17 10.59
CA LEU A 305 10.45 -6.56 9.55
C LEU A 305 9.11 -7.28 9.37
N GLU A 306 9.04 -8.61 9.52
CA GLU A 306 7.76 -9.31 9.56
C GLU A 306 6.94 -8.90 10.79
N GLU A 307 7.61 -8.69 11.93
CA GLU A 307 6.93 -8.19 13.13
C GLU A 307 6.47 -6.74 12.98
N VAL A 308 7.21 -5.88 12.30
CA VAL A 308 6.72 -4.53 11.94
C VAL A 308 5.47 -4.63 11.08
N LEU A 309 5.47 -5.48 10.04
CA LEU A 309 4.30 -5.71 9.19
C LEU A 309 3.08 -6.19 9.98
N ARG A 310 3.29 -6.98 11.03
CA ARG A 310 2.24 -7.39 11.95
C ARG A 310 1.78 -6.25 12.85
N PHE A 311 2.71 -5.61 13.54
CA PHE A 311 2.46 -4.70 14.65
C PHE A 311 2.04 -3.30 14.19
N GLU A 312 2.77 -2.72 13.23
CA GLU A 312 2.52 -1.39 12.66
C GLU A 312 2.47 -1.48 11.13
N SER A 313 1.44 -2.19 10.65
CA SER A 313 1.28 -2.44 9.21
C SER A 313 1.16 -1.13 8.43
N PRO A 314 1.88 -0.97 7.33
CA PRO A 314 1.68 0.17 6.43
C PRO A 314 0.33 0.11 5.71
N GLN A 315 -0.34 -1.03 5.75
CA GLN A 315 -1.68 -1.26 5.21
C GLN A 315 -2.56 -1.87 6.30
N THR A 316 -3.46 -1.08 6.88
CA THR A 316 -4.28 -1.45 8.05
C THR A 316 -5.64 -2.01 7.67
N SER A 317 -6.05 -1.81 6.41
CA SER A 317 -7.32 -2.34 5.91
C SER A 317 -7.28 -2.66 4.42
N TRP A 318 -8.32 -3.35 3.94
CA TRP A 318 -8.60 -3.50 2.53
C TRP A 318 -10.11 -3.53 2.27
N ARG A 319 -10.53 -3.46 1.01
CA ARG A 319 -11.94 -3.38 0.64
C ARG A 319 -12.37 -4.52 -0.27
N ARG A 320 -13.65 -4.88 -0.17
CA ARG A 320 -14.37 -5.78 -1.08
C ARG A 320 -15.80 -5.31 -1.23
N LYS A 321 -16.50 -5.88 -2.20
CA LYS A 321 -17.93 -5.72 -2.42
C LYS A 321 -18.53 -7.08 -2.67
N THR A 322 -19.70 -7.41 -2.07
CA THR A 322 -20.37 -8.66 -2.33
C THR A 322 -21.05 -8.66 -3.69
N ASN A 323 -20.84 -9.73 -4.47
CA ASN A 323 -21.50 -9.93 -5.76
C ASN A 323 -22.89 -10.58 -5.64
N VAL A 324 -23.05 -11.38 -4.58
CA VAL A 324 -24.28 -12.15 -4.28
C VAL A 324 -24.59 -12.05 -2.78
N ASP A 325 -25.80 -12.45 -2.40
CA ASP A 325 -26.13 -12.62 -0.99
C ASP A 325 -25.22 -13.69 -0.39
N THR A 326 -24.68 -13.41 0.80
CA THR A 326 -23.72 -14.28 1.47
C THR A 326 -23.86 -14.20 2.99
N HIS A 327 -23.01 -14.92 3.71
CA HIS A 327 -23.05 -15.00 5.16
C HIS A 327 -21.63 -14.98 5.72
N ILE A 328 -21.34 -14.13 6.72
CA ILE A 328 -20.07 -14.10 7.46
C ILE A 328 -20.36 -14.01 8.94
N ALA A 329 -19.70 -14.83 9.74
CA ALA A 329 -19.72 -14.75 11.21
C ALA A 329 -21.12 -14.63 11.83
N GLY A 330 -22.14 -15.31 11.26
CA GLY A 330 -23.51 -15.28 11.75
C GLY A 330 -24.38 -14.13 11.23
N VAL A 331 -23.88 -13.31 10.27
CA VAL A 331 -24.62 -12.19 9.68
C VAL A 331 -24.90 -12.44 8.20
N ASP A 332 -26.16 -12.29 7.80
CA ASP A 332 -26.59 -12.33 6.40
C ASP A 332 -26.26 -11.02 5.70
N ILE A 333 -25.53 -11.09 4.60
CA ILE A 333 -24.97 -9.94 3.89
C ILE A 333 -25.56 -9.89 2.49
N PRO A 334 -26.37 -8.87 2.15
CA PRO A 334 -26.91 -8.71 0.81
C PRO A 334 -25.84 -8.47 -0.26
N ALA A 335 -26.12 -8.85 -1.48
CA ALA A 335 -25.36 -8.47 -2.66
C ALA A 335 -25.19 -6.94 -2.73
N GLY A 336 -24.00 -6.48 -3.18
CA GLY A 336 -23.69 -5.07 -3.30
C GLY A 336 -23.18 -4.41 -2.01
N THR A 337 -23.09 -5.15 -0.89
CA THR A 337 -22.56 -4.62 0.38
C THR A 337 -21.07 -4.31 0.26
N GLN A 338 -20.69 -3.11 0.68
CA GLN A 338 -19.29 -2.68 0.80
C GLN A 338 -18.68 -3.28 2.06
N VAL A 339 -17.57 -4.00 1.93
CA VAL A 339 -16.90 -4.70 3.03
C VAL A 339 -15.53 -4.09 3.29
N PHE A 340 -15.29 -3.70 4.55
CA PHE A 340 -14.02 -3.21 5.06
C PHE A 340 -13.33 -4.31 5.87
N LEU A 341 -12.19 -4.78 5.38
CA LEU A 341 -11.39 -5.82 6.01
C LEU A 341 -10.34 -5.15 6.89
N SER A 342 -10.49 -5.22 8.21
CA SER A 342 -9.56 -4.61 9.17
C SER A 342 -8.34 -5.50 9.38
N LEU A 343 -7.30 -5.32 8.54
CA LEU A 343 -6.04 -6.06 8.66
C LEU A 343 -5.33 -5.75 9.97
N GLY A 344 -5.39 -4.48 10.41
CA GLY A 344 -4.81 -4.06 11.69
C GLY A 344 -5.43 -4.80 12.88
N ALA A 345 -6.75 -5.00 12.90
CA ALA A 345 -7.41 -5.78 13.94
C ALA A 345 -6.98 -7.26 13.89
N ALA A 346 -6.95 -7.87 12.71
CA ALA A 346 -6.58 -9.27 12.53
C ALA A 346 -5.11 -9.54 12.90
N ASN A 347 -4.20 -8.60 12.59
CA ASN A 347 -2.79 -8.71 12.96
C ASN A 347 -2.53 -8.60 14.47
N HIS A 348 -3.51 -8.16 15.25
CA HIS A 348 -3.46 -8.07 16.71
C HIS A 348 -4.41 -9.08 17.39
N GLU A 349 -4.77 -10.15 16.71
CA GLU A 349 -5.69 -11.16 17.27
C GLU A 349 -5.00 -12.06 18.29
N PRO A 350 -5.47 -12.10 19.58
CA PRO A 350 -4.83 -12.87 20.65
C PRO A 350 -4.85 -14.38 20.42
N SER A 351 -5.83 -14.90 19.69
CA SER A 351 -5.92 -16.34 19.36
C SER A 351 -4.78 -16.79 18.43
N LEU A 352 -4.14 -15.84 17.72
CA LEU A 352 -3.07 -16.12 16.77
C LEU A 352 -1.70 -15.61 17.26
N PHE A 353 -1.68 -14.50 17.99
CA PHE A 353 -0.45 -13.86 18.44
C PHE A 353 -0.48 -13.63 19.94
N ASP A 354 0.39 -14.32 20.68
CA ASP A 354 0.55 -14.11 22.12
C ASP A 354 1.01 -12.66 22.38
N SER A 355 0.45 -11.99 23.42
CA SER A 355 0.75 -10.57 23.72
C SER A 355 0.76 -9.70 22.43
N PRO A 356 -0.36 -9.60 21.69
CA PRO A 356 -0.37 -8.99 20.37
C PRO A 356 -0.05 -7.48 20.38
N ALA A 357 -0.21 -6.82 21.54
CA ALA A 357 0.12 -5.41 21.75
C ALA A 357 1.63 -5.17 22.03
N GLU A 358 2.44 -6.22 22.12
CA GLU A 358 3.88 -6.13 22.30
C GLU A 358 4.61 -6.29 20.97
N PHE A 359 5.61 -5.44 20.74
CA PHE A 359 6.51 -5.52 19.59
C PHE A 359 7.71 -6.41 19.95
N ASP A 360 7.80 -7.60 19.34
CA ASP A 360 8.86 -8.57 19.58
C ASP A 360 9.58 -8.96 18.29
N ILE A 361 10.80 -8.47 18.08
CA ILE A 361 11.64 -8.75 16.90
C ILE A 361 11.98 -10.24 16.75
N ARG A 362 11.74 -11.07 17.78
CA ARG A 362 11.97 -12.52 17.80
C ARG A 362 10.70 -13.34 17.75
N ARG A 363 9.55 -12.72 17.56
CA ARG A 363 8.24 -13.40 17.48
C ARG A 363 8.28 -14.48 16.39
N LYS A 364 8.10 -15.75 16.80
CA LYS A 364 8.25 -16.90 15.90
C LYS A 364 7.20 -16.96 14.79
N ASN A 365 6.00 -16.45 15.05
CA ASN A 365 4.86 -16.48 14.13
C ASN A 365 4.55 -15.12 13.48
N ALA A 366 5.47 -14.15 13.51
CA ALA A 366 5.30 -12.83 12.90
C ALA A 366 4.79 -12.92 11.46
N ARG A 367 5.33 -13.84 10.66
CA ARG A 367 4.93 -14.08 9.25
C ARG A 367 3.48 -14.51 9.01
N LYS A 368 2.72 -14.81 10.07
CA LYS A 368 1.30 -15.13 9.95
C LYS A 368 0.41 -13.90 9.76
N HIS A 369 1.00 -12.70 9.79
CA HIS A 369 0.30 -11.45 9.51
C HIS A 369 -0.38 -11.46 8.13
N ILE A 370 -1.38 -10.59 7.93
CA ILE A 370 -2.16 -10.48 6.69
C ILE A 370 -1.92 -9.16 5.94
N SER A 371 -0.86 -8.43 6.26
CA SER A 371 -0.56 -7.09 5.71
C SER A 371 -0.32 -7.06 4.20
N PHE A 372 0.02 -8.19 3.59
CA PHE A 372 0.10 -8.34 2.13
C PHE A 372 -1.18 -8.92 1.50
N GLY A 373 -2.28 -8.98 2.26
CA GLY A 373 -3.51 -9.64 1.83
C GLY A 373 -3.40 -11.16 1.80
N HIS A 374 -4.35 -11.81 1.13
CA HIS A 374 -4.42 -13.27 1.00
C HIS A 374 -5.13 -13.66 -0.32
N GLY A 375 -5.02 -14.94 -0.72
CA GLY A 375 -5.68 -15.47 -1.92
C GLY A 375 -5.07 -14.97 -3.23
N ILE A 376 -5.88 -14.91 -4.29
CA ILE A 376 -5.40 -14.59 -5.64
C ILE A 376 -4.83 -13.17 -5.76
N HIS A 377 -5.26 -12.24 -4.92
CA HIS A 377 -4.76 -10.86 -4.84
C HIS A 377 -3.60 -10.66 -3.86
N PHE A 378 -3.00 -11.73 -3.31
CA PHE A 378 -1.80 -11.58 -2.46
C PHE A 378 -0.77 -10.66 -3.13
N CYS A 379 -0.19 -9.73 -2.36
CA CYS A 379 0.67 -8.67 -2.88
C CYS A 379 1.79 -9.20 -3.77
N LEU A 380 1.84 -8.71 -5.00
CA LEU A 380 2.83 -9.11 -6.00
C LEU A 380 4.23 -8.61 -5.62
N GLY A 381 4.29 -7.38 -5.08
CA GLY A 381 5.53 -6.71 -4.63
C GLY A 381 6.06 -7.16 -3.28
N ALA A 382 5.43 -8.14 -2.60
CA ALA A 382 5.81 -8.53 -1.24
C ALA A 382 7.28 -8.94 -1.09
N ARG A 383 7.88 -9.53 -2.13
CA ARG A 383 9.30 -9.89 -2.14
C ARG A 383 10.19 -8.67 -2.28
N LEU A 384 9.82 -7.73 -3.16
CA LEU A 384 10.57 -6.51 -3.40
C LEU A 384 10.56 -5.62 -2.14
N ALA A 385 9.40 -5.37 -1.56
CA ALA A 385 9.27 -4.58 -0.34
C ALA A 385 10.12 -5.13 0.84
N ARG A 386 10.15 -6.47 1.00
CA ARG A 386 11.03 -7.11 2.01
C ARG A 386 12.52 -6.94 1.70
N LEU A 387 12.90 -7.05 0.44
CA LEU A 387 14.28 -6.85 0.01
C LEU A 387 14.72 -5.42 0.28
N GLU A 388 13.94 -4.44 -0.14
CA GLU A 388 14.18 -3.01 0.07
C GLU A 388 14.37 -2.69 1.55
N ALA A 389 13.37 -3.06 2.38
CA ALA A 389 13.43 -2.80 3.81
C ALA A 389 14.62 -3.50 4.49
N THR A 390 14.92 -4.75 4.10
CA THR A 390 16.05 -5.50 4.67
C THR A 390 17.39 -4.81 4.35
N VAL A 391 17.58 -4.41 3.10
CA VAL A 391 18.83 -3.72 2.67
C VAL A 391 18.95 -2.36 3.36
N ALA A 392 17.87 -1.58 3.39
CA ALA A 392 17.82 -0.26 3.98
C ALA A 392 18.12 -0.27 5.49
N ILE A 393 17.40 -1.08 6.25
CA ILE A 393 17.60 -1.17 7.72
C ILE A 393 19.00 -1.73 8.04
N LYS A 394 19.49 -2.69 7.27
CA LYS A 394 20.86 -3.19 7.43
C LYS A 394 21.90 -2.10 7.19
N ALA A 395 21.75 -1.30 6.14
CA ALA A 395 22.66 -0.21 5.83
C ALA A 395 22.65 0.87 6.92
N LEU A 396 21.47 1.26 7.40
CA LEU A 396 21.33 2.21 8.52
C LEU A 396 21.98 1.68 9.81
N ALA A 397 21.71 0.42 10.18
CA ALA A 397 22.28 -0.19 11.38
C ALA A 397 23.81 -0.29 11.34
N GLN A 398 24.39 -0.51 10.15
CA GLN A 398 25.85 -0.58 9.97
C GLN A 398 26.52 0.79 9.95
N ARG A 399 25.87 1.80 9.34
CA ARG A 399 26.47 3.12 9.12
C ARG A 399 26.21 4.09 10.28
N ILE A 400 25.07 3.97 10.94
CA ILE A 400 24.63 4.88 12.00
C ILE A 400 24.09 4.05 13.19
N PRO A 401 24.93 3.27 13.89
CA PRO A 401 24.44 2.44 15.01
C PRO A 401 23.91 3.26 16.20
N SER A 402 24.33 4.53 16.35
CA SER A 402 23.83 5.46 17.36
C SER A 402 22.49 6.13 16.99
N LEU A 403 21.86 5.72 15.88
CA LEU A 403 20.60 6.29 15.42
C LEU A 403 19.51 6.22 16.51
N ARG A 404 18.78 7.32 16.71
CA ARG A 404 17.70 7.45 17.70
C ARG A 404 16.60 8.36 17.20
N LEU A 405 15.42 8.22 17.78
CA LEU A 405 14.34 9.20 17.57
C LEU A 405 14.69 10.50 18.29
N VAL A 406 14.23 11.62 17.74
CA VAL A 406 14.27 12.90 18.44
C VAL A 406 13.21 12.87 19.54
N ASP A 407 13.61 13.20 20.77
CA ASP A 407 12.73 13.17 21.93
C ASP A 407 11.58 14.19 21.80
N GLY A 408 10.40 13.78 22.26
CA GLY A 408 9.22 14.65 22.33
C GLY A 408 8.61 15.05 21.00
N GLN A 409 9.01 14.44 19.88
CA GLN A 409 8.37 14.68 18.59
C GLN A 409 6.92 14.16 18.60
N ALA A 410 6.00 14.96 18.08
CA ALA A 410 4.66 14.51 17.79
C ALA A 410 4.64 13.75 16.45
N LEU A 411 3.99 12.58 16.42
CA LEU A 411 3.78 11.83 15.18
C LEU A 411 2.45 12.25 14.58
N ASP A 412 2.47 12.72 13.34
CA ASP A 412 1.28 13.04 12.55
C ASP A 412 1.10 11.98 11.46
N TYR A 413 -0.12 11.46 11.34
CA TYR A 413 -0.50 10.44 10.36
C TYR A 413 -1.49 11.00 9.35
N SER A 414 -1.35 10.60 8.09
CA SER A 414 -2.33 10.98 7.07
C SER A 414 -3.69 10.35 7.35
N ALA A 415 -4.75 11.16 7.27
CA ALA A 415 -6.12 10.68 7.37
C ALA A 415 -6.45 9.78 6.17
N ASN A 416 -6.42 8.46 6.40
CA ASN A 416 -6.57 7.45 5.35
C ASN A 416 -7.23 6.21 5.92
N ILE A 417 -8.16 5.58 5.17
CA ILE A 417 -8.83 4.37 5.65
C ILE A 417 -7.97 3.11 5.57
N THR A 418 -6.91 3.13 4.78
CA THR A 418 -6.17 1.92 4.38
C THR A 418 -4.70 1.98 4.76
N PHE A 419 -4.02 3.11 4.50
CA PHE A 419 -2.59 3.21 4.63
C PHE A 419 -2.18 4.01 5.86
N ARG A 420 -1.11 3.56 6.52
CA ARG A 420 -0.63 4.12 7.78
C ARG A 420 0.88 4.23 7.81
N GLY A 421 1.37 5.43 8.07
CA GLY A 421 2.76 5.77 8.30
C GLY A 421 2.86 7.23 8.74
N PRO A 422 3.88 7.62 9.51
CA PRO A 422 4.09 8.99 9.94
C PRO A 422 4.43 9.87 8.73
N LYS A 423 3.86 11.09 8.69
CA LYS A 423 4.15 12.10 7.66
C LYS A 423 5.59 12.61 7.76
N ALA A 424 6.14 12.67 8.96
CA ALA A 424 7.53 12.99 9.25
C ALA A 424 8.01 12.13 10.42
N LEU A 425 9.30 11.76 10.42
CA LEU A 425 9.95 11.02 11.50
C LEU A 425 11.33 11.60 11.72
N TYR A 426 11.47 12.40 12.77
CA TYR A 426 12.74 13.04 13.08
C TYR A 426 13.67 12.08 13.81
N ILE A 427 14.87 11.94 13.27
CA ILE A 427 15.94 11.09 13.78
C ILE A 427 17.22 11.90 14.00
N ASP A 428 18.06 11.45 14.91
CA ASP A 428 19.36 12.00 15.23
C ASP A 428 20.37 10.89 15.54
N TRP A 429 21.66 11.22 15.58
CA TRP A 429 22.74 10.28 15.86
C TRP A 429 23.98 11.02 16.41
N ASP A 430 24.93 10.26 16.97
CA ASP A 430 26.19 10.80 17.43
C ASP A 430 27.09 11.14 16.23
N LYS A 431 27.80 12.29 16.33
CA LYS A 431 28.71 12.80 15.28
C LYS A 431 30.03 12.07 15.30
#